data_837018758382afb7c6643a7595ea34a1
#
_entry.id   837018758382afb7c6643a7595ea34a1
#
_cell.length_a   1.000
_cell.length_b   1.000
_cell.length_c   1.000
_cell.angle_alpha   90.00
_cell.angle_beta   90.00
_cell.angle_gamma   90.00
#
_symmetry.space_group_name_H-M   'P 1'
#
loop_
_entity.id
_entity.type
_entity.pdbx_description
1 polymer ?
#
loop_
_entity_poly.entity_id
_entity_poly.type
_entity_poly.pdbx_seq_one_letter_code
_entity_poly.pdbx_strand_id
1 'polypeptide(L)'
;CTQLTFNFRNPGYSAEQGGVHPVEIRLVRGLDDWLFDYVTDFSYQGIGDYAELGKELDFNFLDEEHTMLGWGPLRLAEARELFALWQRNFVAYCGLECFSVTVSGN
;
A
#
# COMPACT_ATOMS: atom_id res chain seq x y z
N CYS A 1 17.95 12.72 6.92
CA CYS A 1 16.71 11.95 6.79
C CYS A 1 17.03 10.49 6.54
N THR A 2 16.52 9.58 7.37
CA THR A 2 16.79 8.16 7.29
C THR A 2 15.60 7.34 6.80
N GLN A 3 14.42 7.92 6.78
CA GLN A 3 13.21 7.26 6.31
C GLN A 3 12.23 8.27 5.73
N LEU A 4 11.48 7.82 4.74
CA LEU A 4 10.43 8.59 4.08
C LEU A 4 9.17 7.75 4.02
N THR A 5 8.03 8.35 4.37
CA THR A 5 6.73 7.71 4.26
C THR A 5 5.87 8.51 3.30
N PHE A 6 5.39 7.84 2.26
CA PHE A 6 4.52 8.41 1.24
C PHE A 6 3.10 7.91 1.47
N ASN A 7 2.15 8.82 1.56
CA ASN A 7 0.73 8.48 1.63
C ASN A 7 0.04 8.93 0.35
N PHE A 8 -0.60 7.99 -0.32
CA PHE A 8 -1.34 8.20 -1.57
C PHE A 8 -2.82 8.09 -1.25
N ARG A 9 -3.58 9.15 -1.50
CA ARG A 9 -5.00 9.21 -1.18
C ARG A 9 -5.80 9.69 -2.37
N ASN A 10 -6.94 9.02 -2.60
CA ASN A 10 -7.94 9.49 -3.53
C ASN A 10 -9.14 9.98 -2.71
N PRO A 11 -9.50 11.27 -2.78
CA PRO A 11 -10.61 11.80 -1.97
C PRO A 11 -11.98 11.22 -2.34
N GLY A 12 -12.10 10.63 -3.52
CA GLY A 12 -13.34 9.96 -3.95
C GLY A 12 -13.53 8.56 -3.39
N TYR A 13 -12.53 7.99 -2.73
CA TYR A 13 -12.64 6.65 -2.16
C TYR A 13 -13.47 6.67 -0.88
N SER A 14 -14.48 5.81 -0.81
CA SER A 14 -15.35 5.70 0.35
C SER A 14 -15.79 4.25 0.57
N ALA A 15 -16.28 3.97 1.79
CA ALA A 15 -16.82 2.66 2.12
C ALA A 15 -18.07 2.34 1.29
N GLU A 16 -18.83 3.35 0.89
CA GLU A 16 -20.10 3.19 0.17
C GLU A 16 -19.87 2.98 -1.33
N GLN A 17 -18.97 3.74 -1.92
CA GLN A 17 -18.78 3.76 -3.38
C GLN A 17 -17.56 2.99 -3.85
N GLY A 18 -16.66 2.66 -2.94
CA GLY A 18 -15.37 2.09 -3.32
C GLY A 18 -14.49 3.09 -4.06
N GLY A 19 -13.67 2.62 -4.96
CA GLY A 19 -12.78 3.44 -5.75
C GLY A 19 -11.32 3.03 -5.63
N VAL A 20 -10.42 4.00 -5.80
CA VAL A 20 -8.97 3.75 -5.75
C VAL A 20 -8.51 3.71 -4.30
N HIS A 21 -7.94 2.58 -3.88
CA HIS A 21 -7.51 2.33 -2.50
C HIS A 21 -6.39 3.27 -2.07
N PRO A 22 -6.42 3.73 -0.81
CA PRO A 22 -5.28 4.42 -0.22
C PRO A 22 -4.06 3.51 -0.15
N VAL A 23 -2.88 4.10 -0.34
CA VAL A 23 -1.61 3.36 -0.31
C VAL A 23 -0.61 4.10 0.57
N GLU A 24 0.14 3.35 1.36
CA GLU A 24 1.27 3.90 2.12
C GLU A 24 2.53 3.14 1.75
N ILE A 25 3.56 3.89 1.39
CA ILE A 25 4.87 3.33 1.05
C ILE A 25 5.91 3.96 1.94
N ARG A 26 6.69 3.13 2.62
CA ARG A 26 7.80 3.59 3.44
C ARG A 26 9.11 3.12 2.85
N LEU A 27 10.04 4.07 2.72
CA LEU A 27 11.40 3.82 2.29
C LEU A 27 12.35 4.06 3.46
N VAL A 28 13.38 3.24 3.56
CA VAL A 28 14.46 3.43 4.51
C VAL A 28 15.77 3.60 3.75
N ARG A 29 16.67 4.38 4.32
CA ARG A 29 17.95 4.65 3.68
C ARG A 29 18.90 3.47 3.90
N GLY A 30 19.38 2.89 2.79
CA GLY A 30 20.44 1.91 2.80
C GLY A 30 21.82 2.56 2.64
N LEU A 31 22.84 1.76 2.38
CA LEU A 31 24.22 2.27 2.19
C LEU A 31 24.32 3.12 0.93
N ASP A 32 23.78 2.65 -0.20
CA ASP A 32 23.90 3.31 -1.48
C ASP A 32 22.54 3.74 -2.06
N ASP A 33 21.46 3.12 -1.60
CA ASP A 33 20.13 3.29 -2.16
C ASP A 33 19.08 3.43 -1.06
N TRP A 34 17.88 3.86 -1.48
CA TRP A 34 16.68 3.75 -0.66
C TRP A 34 16.07 2.37 -0.88
N LEU A 35 15.65 1.74 0.21
CA LEU A 35 15.05 0.41 0.20
C LEU A 35 13.59 0.50 0.61
N PHE A 36 12.75 -0.37 0.02
CA PHE A 36 11.39 -0.52 0.50
C PHE A 36 11.40 -1.18 1.88
N ASP A 37 10.78 -0.52 2.85
CA ASP A 37 10.40 -1.13 4.11
C ASP A 37 9.09 -1.88 3.91
N TYR A 38 8.04 -1.14 3.56
CA TYR A 38 6.75 -1.76 3.25
C TYR A 38 5.98 -0.98 2.19
N VAL A 39 5.05 -1.70 1.56
CA VAL A 39 4.02 -1.15 0.69
C VAL A 39 2.69 -1.72 1.16
N THR A 40 1.78 -0.86 1.57
CA THR A 40 0.49 -1.26 2.12
C THR A 40 -0.65 -0.63 1.34
N ASP A 41 -1.57 -1.48 0.92
CA ASP A 41 -2.82 -1.10 0.25
C ASP A 41 -3.94 -1.25 1.29
N PHE A 42 -4.79 -0.23 1.43
CA PHE A 42 -5.86 -0.21 2.42
C PHE A 42 -7.21 -0.29 1.75
N SER A 43 -8.16 -0.89 2.43
CA SER A 43 -9.56 -0.85 2.03
C SER A 43 -10.46 -0.67 3.25
N TYR A 44 -11.68 -0.19 3.01
CA TYR A 44 -12.68 -0.15 4.07
C TYR A 44 -13.15 -1.57 4.36
N GLN A 45 -13.17 -1.91 5.65
CA GLN A 45 -13.56 -3.22 6.18
C GLN A 45 -14.67 -3.00 7.18
N GLY A 46 -15.63 -3.93 7.22
CA GLY A 46 -16.81 -3.80 8.06
C GLY A 46 -18.02 -3.34 7.26
N ILE A 47 -19.12 -3.11 7.96
CA ILE A 47 -20.42 -2.80 7.34
C ILE A 47 -20.96 -1.46 7.84
N GLY A 48 -21.46 -0.64 6.92
CA GLY A 48 -22.14 0.62 7.23
C GLY A 48 -21.27 1.58 8.03
N ASP A 49 -21.83 2.11 9.10
CA ASP A 49 -21.14 3.10 9.95
C ASP A 49 -19.94 2.52 10.73
N TYR A 50 -19.81 1.19 10.74
CA TYR A 50 -18.70 0.51 11.41
C TYR A 50 -17.54 0.21 10.46
N ALA A 51 -17.61 0.64 9.21
CA ALA A 51 -16.54 0.43 8.26
C ALA A 51 -15.32 1.28 8.63
N GLU A 52 -14.15 0.63 8.68
CA GLU A 52 -12.88 1.28 9.01
C GLU A 52 -11.82 0.88 7.98
N LEU A 53 -10.87 1.79 7.73
CA LEU A 53 -9.72 1.45 6.89
C LEU A 53 -8.84 0.43 7.59
N GLY A 54 -8.53 -0.64 6.87
CA GLY A 54 -7.62 -1.67 7.34
C GLY A 54 -6.73 -2.13 6.20
N LYS A 55 -5.70 -2.89 6.53
CA LYS A 55 -4.76 -3.40 5.52
C LYS A 55 -5.44 -4.46 4.67
N GLU A 56 -5.43 -4.28 3.36
CA GLU A 56 -5.88 -5.29 2.41
C GLU A 56 -4.70 -6.10 1.89
N LEU A 57 -3.65 -5.42 1.43
CA LEU A 57 -2.38 -6.02 1.05
C LEU A 57 -1.27 -5.35 1.83
N ASP A 58 -0.39 -6.13 2.41
CA ASP A 58 0.76 -5.61 3.14
C ASP A 58 2.01 -6.36 2.69
N PHE A 59 2.84 -5.67 1.91
CA PHE A 59 4.14 -6.19 1.48
C PHE A 59 5.21 -5.61 2.38
N ASN A 60 5.68 -6.40 3.33
CA ASN A 60 6.72 -5.98 4.26
C ASN A 60 8.04 -6.59 3.83
N PHE A 61 8.84 -5.80 3.10
CA PHE A 61 10.03 -6.30 2.44
C PHE A 61 11.21 -6.54 3.38
N LEU A 62 11.36 -5.71 4.41
CA LEU A 62 12.48 -5.89 5.35
C LEU A 62 12.31 -7.13 6.21
N ASP A 63 11.08 -7.42 6.61
CA ASP A 63 10.78 -8.61 7.43
C ASP A 63 10.42 -9.82 6.57
N GLU A 64 10.22 -9.62 5.27
CA GLU A 64 9.74 -10.64 4.33
C GLU A 64 8.42 -11.29 4.79
N GLU A 65 7.55 -10.48 5.39
CA GLU A 65 6.23 -10.90 5.84
C GLU A 65 5.17 -10.22 4.99
N HIS A 66 4.57 -10.98 4.08
CA HIS A 66 3.57 -10.46 3.16
C HIS A 66 2.21 -11.08 3.48
N THR A 67 1.18 -10.25 3.55
CA THR A 67 -0.16 -10.72 3.92
C THR A 67 -1.22 -10.16 2.98
N MET A 68 -2.30 -10.90 2.82
CA MET A 68 -3.48 -10.48 2.07
C MET A 68 -4.72 -10.72 2.90
N LEU A 69 -5.59 -9.72 2.96
CA LEU A 69 -6.87 -9.81 3.66
C LEU A 69 -7.67 -11.03 3.17
N GLY A 70 -8.19 -11.80 4.12
CA GLY A 70 -8.97 -12.98 3.83
C GLY A 70 -8.16 -14.22 3.46
N TRP A 71 -6.87 -14.06 3.19
CA TRP A 71 -5.97 -15.16 2.85
C TRP A 71 -4.96 -15.45 3.96
N GLY A 72 -4.39 -14.39 4.57
CA GLY A 72 -3.35 -14.47 5.56
C GLY A 72 -1.96 -14.36 4.97
N PRO A 73 -0.96 -15.02 5.58
CA PRO A 73 0.42 -14.95 5.09
C PRO A 73 0.56 -15.52 3.68
N LEU A 74 1.36 -14.84 2.85
CA LEU A 74 1.68 -15.27 1.49
C LEU A 74 3.06 -15.91 1.45
N ARG A 75 3.22 -16.95 0.63
CA ARG A 75 4.54 -17.48 0.30
C ARG A 75 5.28 -16.46 -0.57
N LEU A 76 6.60 -16.50 -0.55
CA LEU A 76 7.40 -15.52 -1.29
C LEU A 76 7.07 -15.50 -2.79
N ALA A 77 6.90 -16.67 -3.42
CA ALA A 77 6.54 -16.72 -4.83
C ALA A 77 5.18 -16.08 -5.12
N GLU A 78 4.19 -16.32 -4.25
CA GLU A 78 2.87 -15.72 -4.37
C GLU A 78 2.94 -14.20 -4.19
N ALA A 79 3.71 -13.75 -3.20
CA ALA A 79 3.87 -12.32 -2.93
C ALA A 79 4.53 -11.60 -4.09
N ARG A 80 5.54 -12.19 -4.72
CA ARG A 80 6.22 -11.60 -5.88
C ARG A 80 5.28 -11.42 -7.07
N GLU A 81 4.48 -12.43 -7.37
CA GLU A 81 3.51 -12.35 -8.47
C GLU A 81 2.43 -11.31 -8.19
N LEU A 82 1.90 -11.32 -6.97
CA LEU A 82 0.87 -10.37 -6.57
C LEU A 82 1.41 -8.94 -6.56
N PHE A 83 2.62 -8.73 -6.06
CA PHE A 83 3.22 -7.40 -6.04
C PHE A 83 3.45 -6.87 -7.45
N ALA A 84 3.91 -7.70 -8.37
CA ALA A 84 4.11 -7.29 -9.76
C ALA A 84 2.80 -6.83 -10.41
N LEU A 85 1.70 -7.53 -10.16
CA LEU A 85 0.38 -7.15 -10.65
C LEU A 85 -0.09 -5.86 -9.98
N TRP A 86 0.01 -5.79 -8.66
CA TRP A 86 -0.38 -4.62 -7.87
C TRP A 86 0.38 -3.37 -8.34
N GLN A 87 1.70 -3.50 -8.53
CA GLN A 87 2.57 -2.40 -8.94
C GLN A 87 2.16 -1.83 -10.29
N ARG A 88 1.84 -2.68 -11.25
CA ARG A 88 1.38 -2.22 -12.57
C ARG A 88 0.12 -1.39 -12.47
N ASN A 89 -0.84 -1.83 -11.66
CA ASN A 89 -2.08 -1.10 -11.44
C ASN A 89 -1.83 0.21 -10.71
N PHE A 90 -0.99 0.19 -9.69
CA PHE A 90 -0.65 1.38 -8.92
C PHE A 90 0.01 2.45 -9.80
N VAL A 91 0.98 2.06 -10.63
CA VAL A 91 1.67 2.98 -11.54
C VAL A 91 0.68 3.56 -12.55
N ALA A 92 -0.26 2.75 -13.05
CA ALA A 92 -1.30 3.24 -13.95
C ALA A 92 -2.19 4.29 -13.27
N TYR A 93 -2.59 4.08 -12.03
CA TYR A 93 -3.36 5.07 -11.26
C TYR A 93 -2.58 6.36 -11.02
N CYS A 94 -1.27 6.24 -10.74
CA CYS A 94 -0.42 7.43 -10.62
C CYS A 94 -0.37 8.22 -11.94
N GLY A 95 -0.26 7.52 -13.06
CA GLY A 95 -0.25 8.15 -14.38
C GLY A 95 -1.57 8.84 -14.72
N LEU A 96 -2.68 8.39 -14.16
CA LEU A 96 -4.00 9.00 -14.33
C LEU A 96 -4.26 10.10 -13.28
N GLU A 97 -3.26 10.45 -12.48
CA GLU A 97 -3.37 11.48 -11.43
C GLU A 97 -4.48 11.19 -10.41
N CYS A 98 -4.65 9.91 -10.07
CA CYS A 98 -5.70 9.49 -9.13
C CYS A 98 -5.41 9.81 -7.66
N PHE A 99 -4.18 10.20 -7.33
CA PHE A 99 -3.77 10.39 -5.93
C PHE A 99 -3.34 11.81 -5.59
N SER A 100 -3.69 12.23 -4.38
CA SER A 100 -2.96 13.28 -3.67
C SER A 100 -1.90 12.59 -2.83
N VAL A 101 -0.68 13.11 -2.86
CA VAL A 101 0.47 12.47 -2.19
C VAL A 101 1.01 13.38 -1.11
N THR A 102 1.19 12.84 0.09
CA THR A 102 1.89 13.52 1.17
C THR A 102 3.12 12.72 1.55
N VAL A 103 4.19 13.42 1.92
CA VAL A 103 5.47 12.80 2.28
C VAL A 103 5.87 13.28 3.65
N SER A 104 6.27 12.36 4.51
CA SER A 104 6.84 12.68 5.82
C SER A 104 8.18 11.96 5.97
N GLY A 105 9.09 12.56 6.74
CA GLY A 105 10.40 11.99 6.95
C GLY A 105 10.97 12.36 8.31
N ASN A 106 12.08 11.71 8.64
CA ASN A 106 12.82 12.04 9.85
C ASN A 106 14.32 12.02 9.63
#